data_28fb1d04b11bdb0a5015337ea87432fa
#
_entry.id   28fb1d04b11bdb0a5015337ea87432fa
#
_cell.length_a   1.000
_cell.length_b   1.000
_cell.length_c   1.000
_cell.angle_alpha   90.00
_cell.angle_beta   90.00
_cell.angle_gamma   90.00
#
_symmetry.space_group_name_H-M   'P 1'
#
loop_
_entity.id
_entity.type
_entity.pdbx_description
1 polymer ?
#
loop_
_entity_poly.entity_id
_entity_poly.type
_entity_poly.pdbx_seq_one_letter_code
_entity_poly.pdbx_strand_id
1 'polypeptide(L)'
;RKVHGKFISIYELQSLKYWDLETIYLLLPFITVDERLDNLHISFKDAIKHGKFDLFLRYQPGMEQKTGYEDVPDSVLQNSNQHYYGNADKYYTRFRYSYRTNISIGLTAEKDPGEQFFKGAQKQGFDFYSFHAFYRGGKYLKSFALGDYQIQLGQGLNLWSSYAFGKSSDILTMKRNPIALKPYTSVDESRFFRGAAINLGYRKFDILLFSSLKTIDATGVQDSTVDNLEFVSTINLSGLHRTNSEISKMNSLKEFISGASLNYRNDYLKIGVQGVYQTYDKPLNLTIRPYNQYYFNGQSLFSLSSD
;
A
#
# COMPACT_ATOMS: atom_id res chain seq x y z
N ARG A 1 -25.65 8.76 27.84
CA ARG A 1 -25.44 9.62 26.66
C ARG A 1 -24.59 10.85 26.96
N LYS A 2 -24.78 11.54 28.09
CA LYS A 2 -23.99 12.76 28.41
C LYS A 2 -22.52 12.48 28.73
N VAL A 3 -22.21 11.27 29.23
CA VAL A 3 -20.85 10.92 29.68
C VAL A 3 -20.12 9.98 28.69
N HIS A 4 -20.82 9.04 28.06
CA HIS A 4 -20.22 7.96 27.26
C HIS A 4 -20.57 8.00 25.76
N GLY A 5 -21.33 9.00 25.29
CA GLY A 5 -21.69 9.13 23.88
C GLY A 5 -22.83 8.21 23.42
N LYS A 6 -22.84 7.89 22.12
CA LYS A 6 -23.83 6.98 21.52
C LYS A 6 -23.36 5.54 21.68
N PHE A 7 -24.29 4.59 21.79
CA PHE A 7 -23.97 3.17 21.75
C PHE A 7 -23.38 2.79 20.40
N ILE A 8 -22.31 2.02 20.44
CA ILE A 8 -21.60 1.48 19.27
C ILE A 8 -22.10 0.06 18.97
N SER A 9 -22.48 -0.67 20.01
CA SER A 9 -22.98 -2.02 19.93
C SER A 9 -24.22 -2.20 20.77
N ILE A 10 -25.11 -3.08 20.34
CA ILE A 10 -26.32 -3.43 21.12
C ILE A 10 -25.94 -4.11 22.43
N TYR A 11 -24.80 -4.76 22.52
CA TYR A 11 -24.30 -5.38 23.75
C TYR A 11 -23.90 -4.38 24.83
N GLU A 12 -23.70 -3.10 24.50
CA GLU A 12 -23.45 -2.04 25.50
C GLU A 12 -24.66 -1.76 26.38
N LEU A 13 -25.84 -2.22 25.98
CA LEU A 13 -27.03 -2.14 26.82
C LEU A 13 -26.86 -2.89 28.14
N GLN A 14 -26.02 -3.92 28.18
CA GLN A 14 -25.69 -4.67 29.39
C GLN A 14 -24.94 -3.83 30.44
N SER A 15 -24.32 -2.74 30.03
CA SER A 15 -23.63 -1.82 30.96
C SER A 15 -24.55 -0.84 31.64
N LEU A 16 -25.84 -0.80 31.26
CA LEU A 16 -26.80 0.08 31.85
C LEU A 16 -27.27 -0.47 33.22
N LYS A 17 -27.10 0.33 34.25
CA LYS A 17 -27.60 0.01 35.57
C LYS A 17 -29.15 -0.19 35.54
N TYR A 18 -29.61 -1.27 36.11
CA TYR A 18 -31.02 -1.70 36.15
C TYR A 18 -31.58 -2.35 34.87
N TRP A 19 -30.74 -2.69 33.89
CA TRP A 19 -31.15 -3.46 32.74
C TRP A 19 -30.64 -4.90 32.87
N ASP A 20 -31.58 -5.83 33.04
CA ASP A 20 -31.28 -7.26 33.05
C ASP A 20 -31.28 -7.84 31.63
N LEU A 21 -30.74 -9.03 31.50
CA LEU A 21 -30.66 -9.71 30.21
C LEU A 21 -32.03 -10.01 29.61
N GLU A 22 -33.03 -10.30 30.46
CA GLU A 22 -34.39 -10.61 30.02
C GLU A 22 -35.03 -9.39 29.37
N THR A 23 -34.94 -8.24 30.02
CA THR A 23 -35.41 -6.95 29.49
C THR A 23 -34.70 -6.61 28.16
N ILE A 24 -33.40 -6.86 28.08
CA ILE A 24 -32.63 -6.62 26.83
C ILE A 24 -33.15 -7.52 25.72
N TYR A 25 -33.35 -8.83 25.97
CA TYR A 25 -33.85 -9.76 24.96
C TYR A 25 -35.26 -9.40 24.47
N LEU A 26 -36.12 -8.92 25.33
CA LEU A 26 -37.47 -8.44 24.97
C LEU A 26 -37.41 -7.20 24.04
N LEU A 27 -36.39 -6.36 24.19
CA LEU A 27 -36.24 -5.14 23.41
C LEU A 27 -35.48 -5.34 22.10
N LEU A 28 -34.67 -6.40 21.97
CA LEU A 28 -33.85 -6.66 20.76
C LEU A 28 -34.64 -6.59 19.45
N PRO A 29 -35.86 -7.10 19.33
CA PRO A 29 -36.63 -7.02 18.08
C PRO A 29 -37.06 -5.59 17.71
N PHE A 30 -37.08 -4.66 18.67
CA PHE A 30 -37.59 -3.30 18.49
C PHE A 30 -36.53 -2.23 18.44
N ILE A 31 -35.28 -2.58 18.73
CA ILE A 31 -34.17 -1.63 18.79
C ILE A 31 -33.01 -2.10 17.86
N THR A 32 -32.41 -1.15 17.22
CA THR A 32 -31.16 -1.36 16.49
C THR A 32 -30.18 -0.27 16.85
N VAL A 33 -28.90 -0.61 16.88
CA VAL A 33 -27.85 0.39 16.96
C VAL A 33 -27.56 0.83 15.52
N ASP A 34 -27.71 2.11 15.25
CA ASP A 34 -27.42 2.66 13.92
C ASP A 34 -25.90 2.54 13.67
N GLU A 35 -25.54 1.62 12.80
CA GLU A 35 -24.15 1.39 12.36
C GLU A 35 -23.56 2.56 11.55
N ARG A 36 -24.36 3.61 11.33
CA ARG A 36 -23.92 4.81 10.63
C ARG A 36 -23.04 5.70 11.50
N LEU A 37 -21.97 5.14 12.03
CA LEU A 37 -20.84 5.91 12.55
C LEU A 37 -20.19 6.78 11.46
N ASP A 38 -20.48 6.50 10.19
CA ASP A 38 -19.94 7.17 9.02
C ASP A 38 -20.50 8.58 8.78
N ASN A 39 -21.54 8.98 9.47
CA ASN A 39 -22.14 10.33 9.35
C ASN A 39 -21.63 11.34 10.40
N LEU A 40 -20.48 11.09 11.02
CA LEU A 40 -19.83 12.10 11.82
C LEU A 40 -19.32 13.20 10.87
N HIS A 41 -20.01 14.33 10.84
CA HIS A 41 -19.50 15.53 10.20
C HIS A 41 -18.12 15.84 10.79
N ILE A 42 -17.09 15.60 9.99
CA ILE A 42 -15.72 15.91 10.38
C ILE A 42 -15.57 17.42 10.24
N SER A 43 -15.57 18.13 11.34
CA SER A 43 -15.18 19.52 11.35
C SER A 43 -13.67 19.60 11.13
N PHE A 44 -13.23 20.34 10.12
CA PHE A 44 -11.81 20.56 9.87
C PHE A 44 -11.10 21.22 11.07
N LYS A 45 -11.83 22.11 11.80
CA LYS A 45 -11.33 22.70 13.05
C LYS A 45 -11.10 21.66 14.14
N ASP A 46 -12.01 20.69 14.28
CA ASP A 46 -11.87 19.60 15.26
C ASP A 46 -10.73 18.66 14.89
N ALA A 47 -10.54 18.41 13.60
CA ALA A 47 -9.40 17.62 13.13
C ALA A 47 -8.08 18.29 13.57
N ILE A 48 -7.89 19.58 13.26
CA ILE A 48 -6.68 20.31 13.66
C ILE A 48 -6.48 20.33 15.18
N LYS A 49 -7.57 20.52 15.96
CA LYS A 49 -7.47 20.68 17.41
C LYS A 49 -7.25 19.36 18.17
N HIS A 50 -7.78 18.26 17.66
CA HIS A 50 -7.80 16.96 18.37
C HIS A 50 -7.06 15.85 17.61
N GLY A 51 -6.32 16.20 16.56
CA GLY A 51 -5.46 15.26 15.85
C GLY A 51 -4.27 14.83 16.70
N LYS A 52 -3.77 13.62 16.43
CA LYS A 52 -2.59 13.06 17.07
C LYS A 52 -1.41 13.10 16.12
N PHE A 53 -0.27 13.51 16.64
CA PHE A 53 1.01 13.48 15.95
C PHE A 53 1.87 12.38 16.53
N ASP A 54 2.34 11.48 15.69
CA ASP A 54 3.27 10.42 16.05
C ASP A 54 4.56 10.64 15.25
N LEU A 55 5.69 10.78 15.94
CA LEU A 55 7.02 10.73 15.34
C LEU A 55 7.72 9.49 15.85
N PHE A 56 8.11 8.62 14.93
CA PHE A 56 8.87 7.42 15.24
C PHE A 56 10.22 7.49 14.55
N LEU A 57 11.29 7.39 15.35
CA LEU A 57 12.67 7.34 14.88
C LEU A 57 13.28 6.01 15.34
N ARG A 58 13.90 5.31 14.43
CA ARG A 58 14.65 4.09 14.75
C ARG A 58 16.03 4.15 14.12
N TYR A 59 17.02 3.97 14.96
CA TYR A 59 18.39 3.75 14.59
C TYR A 59 18.80 2.32 14.99
N GLN A 60 19.32 1.58 14.04
CA GLN A 60 19.76 0.21 14.25
C GLN A 60 21.19 0.09 13.73
N PRO A 61 22.20 0.15 14.62
CA PRO A 61 23.60 0.02 14.23
C PRO A 61 23.95 -1.42 13.89
N GLY A 62 24.83 -1.59 12.92
CA GLY A 62 25.51 -2.86 12.67
C GLY A 62 26.67 -3.02 13.65
N MET A 63 26.50 -3.87 14.67
CA MET A 63 27.53 -4.08 15.70
C MET A 63 28.70 -4.94 15.24
N GLU A 64 28.45 -5.85 14.29
CA GLU A 64 29.47 -6.75 13.77
C GLU A 64 30.00 -6.22 12.43
N GLN A 65 31.31 -6.23 12.27
CA GLN A 65 31.95 -5.91 10.99
C GLN A 65 31.82 -7.14 10.06
N LYS A 66 31.01 -6.97 9.01
CA LYS A 66 30.84 -7.96 7.97
C LYS A 66 31.68 -7.57 6.76
N THR A 67 32.19 -8.53 6.02
CA THR A 67 33.08 -8.34 4.86
C THR A 67 32.57 -7.30 3.86
N GLY A 68 31.24 -7.22 3.64
CA GLY A 68 30.64 -6.23 2.72
C GLY A 68 30.80 -4.77 3.16
N TYR A 69 31.21 -4.49 4.40
CA TYR A 69 31.39 -3.13 4.95
C TYR A 69 32.86 -2.78 5.22
N GLU A 70 33.79 -3.64 4.76
CA GLU A 70 35.21 -3.34 4.82
C GLU A 70 35.56 -2.20 3.87
N ASP A 71 36.49 -1.35 4.30
CA ASP A 71 37.03 -0.28 3.46
C ASP A 71 37.87 -0.88 2.32
N VAL A 72 37.41 -0.70 1.11
CA VAL A 72 38.10 -1.18 -0.09
C VAL A 72 38.23 -0.03 -1.10
N PRO A 73 39.22 -0.10 -1.98
CA PRO A 73 39.38 0.90 -3.04
C PRO A 73 38.15 1.02 -3.95
N ASP A 74 37.88 2.21 -4.48
CA ASP A 74 36.76 2.49 -5.38
C ASP A 74 36.71 1.55 -6.58
N SER A 75 37.83 1.10 -7.09
CA SER A 75 37.90 0.12 -8.18
C SER A 75 37.25 -1.23 -7.80
N VAL A 76 37.34 -1.64 -6.55
CA VAL A 76 36.70 -2.86 -6.04
C VAL A 76 35.21 -2.62 -5.88
N LEU A 77 34.80 -1.48 -5.34
CA LEU A 77 33.38 -1.11 -5.20
C LEU A 77 32.64 -1.06 -6.54
N GLN A 78 33.31 -0.57 -7.59
CA GLN A 78 32.72 -0.49 -8.94
C GLN A 78 32.54 -1.84 -9.62
N ASN A 79 33.42 -2.81 -9.34
CA ASN A 79 33.47 -4.09 -10.04
C ASN A 79 33.00 -5.29 -9.22
N SER A 80 32.73 -5.11 -7.92
CA SER A 80 32.32 -6.17 -7.00
C SER A 80 30.93 -5.92 -6.41
N ASN A 81 30.10 -6.97 -6.37
CA ASN A 81 28.82 -6.95 -5.65
C ASN A 81 28.96 -7.44 -4.20
N GLN A 82 30.17 -7.67 -3.70
CA GLN A 82 30.44 -8.16 -2.36
C GLN A 82 30.64 -7.04 -1.33
N HIS A 83 30.95 -5.82 -1.80
CA HIS A 83 31.17 -4.65 -0.95
C HIS A 83 30.13 -3.58 -1.22
N TYR A 84 29.75 -2.84 -0.16
CA TYR A 84 28.69 -1.86 -0.19
C TYR A 84 29.22 -0.43 -0.13
N TYR A 85 28.51 0.49 -0.79
CA TYR A 85 28.87 1.91 -0.80
C TYR A 85 28.51 2.65 0.51
N GLY A 86 27.58 2.09 1.28
CA GLY A 86 27.11 2.66 2.54
C GLY A 86 27.55 1.87 3.75
N ASN A 87 27.25 2.42 4.94
CA ASN A 87 27.54 1.79 6.23
C ASN A 87 26.49 0.72 6.61
N ALA A 88 26.81 -0.05 7.67
CA ALA A 88 25.95 -1.13 8.17
C ALA A 88 24.71 -0.65 8.94
N ASP A 89 24.56 0.65 9.14
CA ASP A 89 23.48 1.21 9.94
C ASP A 89 22.18 1.28 9.15
N LYS A 90 21.07 0.98 9.83
CA LYS A 90 19.71 1.19 9.32
C LYS A 90 19.07 2.38 10.01
N TYR A 91 18.49 3.26 9.22
CA TYR A 91 17.74 4.43 9.68
C TYR A 91 16.31 4.33 9.22
N TYR A 92 15.37 4.60 10.11
CA TYR A 92 13.97 4.67 9.80
C TYR A 92 13.33 5.86 10.50
N THR A 93 12.56 6.65 9.78
CA THR A 93 11.76 7.73 10.34
C THR A 93 10.36 7.68 9.79
N ARG A 94 9.38 7.91 10.66
CA ARG A 94 7.99 8.04 10.28
C ARG A 94 7.35 9.16 11.07
N PHE A 95 6.83 10.14 10.35
CA PHE A 95 5.93 11.14 10.87
C PHE A 95 4.52 10.78 10.45
N ARG A 96 3.56 10.82 11.37
CA ARG A 96 2.15 10.59 11.07
C ARG A 96 1.27 11.52 11.88
N TYR A 97 0.41 12.23 11.19
CA TYR A 97 -0.74 12.91 11.75
C TYR A 97 -1.98 12.05 11.54
N SER A 98 -2.80 11.86 12.57
CA SER A 98 -4.05 11.11 12.47
C SER A 98 -5.16 11.76 13.27
N TYR A 99 -6.36 11.76 12.72
CA TYR A 99 -7.56 12.18 13.41
C TYR A 99 -8.60 11.08 13.32
N ARG A 100 -8.84 10.40 14.47
CA ARG A 100 -9.67 9.20 14.55
C ARG A 100 -9.21 8.17 13.49
N THR A 101 -10.15 7.50 12.82
CA THR A 101 -9.91 6.61 11.68
C THR A 101 -10.15 7.30 10.33
N ASN A 102 -10.46 8.58 10.35
CA ASN A 102 -10.96 9.33 9.20
C ASN A 102 -9.88 10.03 8.41
N ILE A 103 -8.87 10.59 9.07
CA ILE A 103 -7.77 11.32 8.40
C ILE A 103 -6.45 10.69 8.82
N SER A 104 -5.59 10.46 7.85
CA SER A 104 -4.21 10.05 8.07
C SER A 104 -3.32 10.75 7.04
N ILE A 105 -2.33 11.47 7.52
CA ILE A 105 -1.28 12.08 6.69
C ILE A 105 0.04 11.60 7.25
N GLY A 106 0.90 11.06 6.41
CA GLY A 106 2.17 10.51 6.89
C GLY A 106 3.29 10.65 5.88
N LEU A 107 4.50 10.72 6.42
CA LEU A 107 5.76 10.64 5.70
C LEU A 107 6.59 9.54 6.34
N THR A 108 7.08 8.62 5.54
CA THR A 108 7.99 7.54 5.98
C THR A 108 9.25 7.63 5.15
N ALA A 109 10.40 7.47 5.77
CA ALA A 109 11.67 7.37 5.08
C ALA A 109 12.53 6.28 5.72
N GLU A 110 13.23 5.51 4.88
CA GLU A 110 14.10 4.41 5.30
C GLU A 110 15.40 4.42 4.51
N LYS A 111 16.47 4.03 5.18
CA LYS A 111 17.77 3.71 4.62
C LYS A 111 18.16 2.33 5.12
N ASP A 112 18.36 1.40 4.23
CA ASP A 112 18.76 0.04 4.56
C ASP A 112 20.29 -0.08 4.79
N PRO A 113 20.74 -1.12 5.51
CA PRO A 113 22.18 -1.37 5.68
C PRO A 113 22.87 -1.55 4.33
N GLY A 114 24.00 -0.84 4.14
CA GLY A 114 24.78 -0.88 2.91
C GLY A 114 24.46 0.23 1.90
N GLU A 115 23.38 0.96 2.11
CA GLU A 115 23.02 2.09 1.27
C GLU A 115 23.74 3.37 1.68
N GLN A 116 23.90 4.26 0.71
CA GLN A 116 24.48 5.58 0.95
C GLN A 116 23.48 6.48 1.67
N PHE A 117 24.00 7.44 2.44
CA PHE A 117 23.19 8.42 3.16
C PHE A 117 23.81 9.81 3.01
N PHE A 118 23.07 10.75 2.41
CA PHE A 118 23.51 12.09 2.00
C PHE A 118 24.77 12.10 1.14
N LYS A 119 25.05 11.03 0.42
CA LYS A 119 26.20 10.93 -0.50
C LYS A 119 25.90 10.03 -1.70
N GLY A 120 26.73 10.13 -2.75
CA GLY A 120 26.68 9.27 -3.92
C GLY A 120 25.34 9.25 -4.62
N ALA A 121 24.71 8.10 -4.71
CA ALA A 121 23.39 7.93 -5.34
C ALA A 121 22.28 8.54 -4.49
N GLN A 122 22.43 8.62 -3.17
CA GLN A 122 21.41 9.09 -2.20
C GLN A 122 21.72 10.49 -1.65
N LYS A 123 21.86 11.48 -2.52
CA LYS A 123 22.17 12.87 -2.15
C LYS A 123 21.10 13.51 -1.25
N GLN A 124 19.85 13.03 -1.33
CA GLN A 124 18.72 13.55 -0.56
C GLN A 124 18.56 12.88 0.82
N GLY A 125 19.43 11.93 1.17
CA GLY A 125 19.47 11.25 2.45
C GLY A 125 19.01 9.81 2.37
N PHE A 126 17.74 9.55 2.60
CA PHE A 126 17.20 8.20 2.60
C PHE A 126 17.05 7.63 1.18
N ASP A 127 17.10 6.33 1.05
CA ASP A 127 16.87 5.62 -0.18
C ASP A 127 15.37 5.58 -0.53
N PHE A 128 14.55 5.26 0.44
CA PHE A 128 13.10 5.20 0.29
C PHE A 128 12.38 6.36 0.97
N TYR A 129 11.43 6.93 0.23
CA TYR A 129 10.48 7.91 0.74
C TYR A 129 9.06 7.54 0.34
N SER A 130 8.15 7.59 1.31
CA SER A 130 6.72 7.39 1.10
C SER A 130 5.93 8.51 1.77
N PHE A 131 4.95 9.03 1.05
CA PHE A 131 4.01 10.05 1.54
C PHE A 131 2.58 9.59 1.28
N HIS A 132 1.70 9.78 2.25
CA HIS A 132 0.28 9.60 2.03
C HIS A 132 -0.55 10.69 2.69
N ALA A 133 -1.63 11.09 2.02
CA ALA A 133 -2.76 11.81 2.58
C ALA A 133 -4.02 10.99 2.33
N PHE A 134 -4.70 10.59 3.40
CA PHE A 134 -5.84 9.69 3.34
C PHE A 134 -7.02 10.25 4.13
N TYR A 135 -8.19 10.16 3.51
CA TYR A 135 -9.46 10.50 4.11
C TYR A 135 -10.41 9.33 4.01
N ARG A 136 -11.16 9.08 5.08
CA ARG A 136 -12.27 8.10 5.12
C ARG A 136 -13.45 8.71 5.86
N GLY A 137 -14.63 8.57 5.29
CA GLY A 137 -15.87 9.00 5.93
C GLY A 137 -16.66 9.92 5.02
N GLY A 138 -17.94 9.90 5.15
CA GLY A 138 -18.89 10.67 4.37
C GLY A 138 -19.87 9.80 3.58
N LYS A 139 -21.03 10.39 3.29
CA LYS A 139 -22.14 9.67 2.67
C LYS A 139 -21.83 9.24 1.23
N TYR A 140 -21.19 10.12 0.48
CA TYR A 140 -20.88 9.90 -0.94
C TYR A 140 -19.41 9.64 -1.17
N LEU A 141 -18.52 10.40 -0.53
CA LEU A 141 -17.09 10.18 -0.56
C LEU A 141 -16.72 9.22 0.57
N LYS A 142 -16.61 7.92 0.26
CA LYS A 142 -16.26 6.90 1.24
C LYS A 142 -14.81 6.96 1.67
N SER A 143 -13.91 7.14 0.70
CA SER A 143 -12.49 7.34 0.97
C SER A 143 -11.78 8.01 -0.21
N PHE A 144 -10.69 8.68 0.11
CA PHE A 144 -9.79 9.32 -0.84
C PHE A 144 -8.36 9.11 -0.38
N ALA A 145 -7.46 8.86 -1.32
CA ALA A 145 -6.04 8.76 -1.08
C ALA A 145 -5.26 9.59 -2.10
N LEU A 146 -4.22 10.28 -1.62
CA LEU A 146 -3.24 10.98 -2.42
C LEU A 146 -1.85 10.59 -1.94
N GLY A 147 -0.91 10.38 -2.87
CA GLY A 147 0.43 9.88 -2.60
C GLY A 147 0.45 8.35 -2.65
N ASP A 148 0.98 7.69 -1.63
CA ASP A 148 1.17 6.25 -1.61
C ASP A 148 -0.02 5.54 -0.93
N TYR A 149 -0.60 4.57 -1.63
CA TYR A 149 -1.80 3.86 -1.19
C TYR A 149 -1.80 2.39 -1.61
N GLN A 150 -2.72 1.62 -1.05
CA GLN A 150 -2.96 0.22 -1.38
C GLN A 150 -4.40 0.00 -1.80
N ILE A 151 -4.60 -0.91 -2.74
CA ILE A 151 -5.91 -1.30 -3.28
C ILE A 151 -6.11 -2.80 -3.13
N GLN A 152 -7.34 -3.18 -2.78
CA GLN A 152 -7.81 -4.56 -2.76
C GLN A 152 -9.13 -4.63 -3.53
N LEU A 153 -9.15 -5.35 -4.66
CA LEU A 153 -10.33 -5.53 -5.49
C LEU A 153 -10.92 -6.93 -5.33
N GLY A 154 -12.21 -6.99 -5.08
CA GLY A 154 -12.98 -8.22 -5.03
C GLY A 154 -12.34 -9.35 -4.23
N GLN A 155 -12.17 -10.51 -4.83
CA GLN A 155 -11.46 -11.66 -4.24
C GLN A 155 -9.96 -11.68 -4.55
N GLY A 156 -9.43 -10.64 -5.20
CA GLY A 156 -8.02 -10.49 -5.51
C GLY A 156 -7.58 -11.17 -6.79
N LEU A 157 -8.49 -11.36 -7.75
CA LEU A 157 -8.17 -11.94 -9.06
C LEU A 157 -7.31 -11.00 -9.89
N ASN A 158 -7.69 -9.71 -9.97
CA ASN A 158 -6.95 -8.72 -10.75
C ASN A 158 -5.91 -7.97 -9.91
N LEU A 159 -6.28 -7.58 -8.69
CA LEU A 159 -5.45 -6.68 -7.92
C LEU A 159 -5.59 -6.89 -6.42
N TRP A 160 -4.46 -7.14 -5.77
CA TRP A 160 -4.35 -7.22 -4.32
C TRP A 160 -2.98 -6.76 -3.85
N SER A 161 -2.85 -5.49 -3.49
CA SER A 161 -1.57 -4.87 -3.12
C SER A 161 -1.20 -5.01 -1.63
N SER A 162 -1.81 -5.92 -0.91
CA SER A 162 -1.54 -6.17 0.51
C SER A 162 -1.23 -7.65 0.74
N TYR A 163 -0.79 -8.00 1.95
CA TYR A 163 -0.63 -9.42 2.31
C TYR A 163 -1.95 -10.17 2.12
N ALA A 164 -1.88 -11.29 1.42
CA ALA A 164 -2.97 -12.24 1.29
C ALA A 164 -2.60 -13.48 2.09
N PHE A 165 -3.19 -13.64 3.27
CA PHE A 165 -3.04 -14.89 4.02
C PHE A 165 -3.68 -16.02 3.22
N GLY A 166 -3.05 -17.21 3.30
CA GLY A 166 -3.51 -18.41 2.61
C GLY A 166 -4.93 -18.81 3.00
N LYS A 167 -5.45 -19.83 2.35
CA LYS A 167 -6.75 -20.41 2.68
C LYS A 167 -6.72 -20.99 4.08
N SER A 168 -7.76 -20.71 4.87
CA SER A 168 -8.02 -21.34 6.15
C SER A 168 -9.07 -22.44 5.97
N SER A 169 -9.07 -23.44 6.85
CA SER A 169 -10.14 -24.43 6.95
C SER A 169 -11.44 -23.86 7.55
N ASP A 170 -11.38 -22.63 8.08
CA ASP A 170 -12.55 -21.94 8.61
C ASP A 170 -13.41 -21.40 7.47
N ILE A 171 -14.68 -21.83 7.42
CA ILE A 171 -15.68 -21.45 6.43
C ILE A 171 -15.87 -19.91 6.37
N LEU A 172 -15.77 -19.23 7.50
CA LEU A 172 -15.94 -17.79 7.59
C LEU A 172 -14.82 -16.99 6.89
N THR A 173 -13.66 -17.60 6.71
CA THR A 173 -12.49 -16.97 6.08
C THR A 173 -12.28 -17.38 4.62
N MET A 174 -13.15 -18.22 4.05
CA MET A 174 -13.07 -18.62 2.64
C MET A 174 -13.23 -17.43 1.70
N LYS A 175 -14.13 -16.50 2.03
CA LYS A 175 -14.33 -15.27 1.27
C LYS A 175 -13.46 -14.15 1.83
N ARG A 176 -12.61 -13.57 0.99
CA ARG A 176 -11.82 -12.39 1.39
C ARG A 176 -12.73 -11.18 1.61
N ASN A 177 -12.41 -10.39 2.64
CA ASN A 177 -13.08 -9.13 2.92
C ASN A 177 -12.15 -7.96 2.53
N PRO A 178 -12.21 -7.44 1.31
CA PRO A 178 -11.32 -6.41 0.83
C PRO A 178 -11.61 -5.07 1.51
N ILE A 179 -10.57 -4.36 1.90
CA ILE A 179 -10.63 -2.93 2.19
C ILE A 179 -10.20 -2.23 0.91
N ALA A 180 -11.18 -1.75 0.14
CA ALA A 180 -10.96 -1.28 -1.23
C ALA A 180 -9.81 -0.27 -1.36
N LEU A 181 -9.67 0.68 -0.40
CA LEU A 181 -8.63 1.70 -0.40
C LEU A 181 -8.05 1.90 1.00
N LYS A 182 -6.73 1.86 1.12
CA LYS A 182 -5.95 2.07 2.35
C LYS A 182 -4.78 3.01 2.10
N PRO A 183 -4.36 3.82 3.10
CA PRO A 183 -3.07 4.51 3.03
C PRO A 183 -1.93 3.49 3.08
N TYR A 184 -0.85 3.80 2.37
CA TYR A 184 0.39 3.03 2.50
C TYR A 184 1.19 3.54 3.71
N THR A 185 1.61 2.64 4.57
CA THR A 185 2.33 2.97 5.82
C THR A 185 3.53 2.05 6.08
N SER A 186 3.89 1.23 5.09
CA SER A 186 5.02 0.30 5.16
C SER A 186 6.27 0.89 4.49
N VAL A 187 7.34 0.12 4.47
CA VAL A 187 8.62 0.41 3.84
C VAL A 187 8.96 -0.56 2.70
N ASP A 188 7.99 -1.38 2.26
CA ASP A 188 8.17 -2.24 1.09
C ASP A 188 8.10 -1.37 -0.18
N GLU A 189 9.21 -1.23 -0.88
CA GLU A 189 9.37 -0.31 -2.00
C GLU A 189 8.64 -0.71 -3.27
N SER A 190 8.09 -1.91 -3.30
CA SER A 190 7.45 -2.47 -4.50
C SER A 190 5.93 -2.52 -4.44
N ARG A 191 5.33 -2.80 -3.25
CA ARG A 191 3.92 -3.20 -3.10
C ARG A 191 2.97 -2.08 -2.72
N PHE A 192 3.05 -0.96 -3.42
CA PHE A 192 2.14 0.18 -3.25
C PHE A 192 1.86 0.86 -4.59
N PHE A 193 0.83 1.70 -4.61
CA PHE A 193 0.50 2.59 -5.72
C PHE A 193 0.85 4.01 -5.32
N ARG A 194 1.35 4.81 -6.26
CA ARG A 194 1.74 6.21 -6.06
C ARG A 194 0.96 7.11 -7.00
N GLY A 195 0.05 7.92 -6.47
CA GLY A 195 -0.82 8.78 -7.25
C GLY A 195 -2.08 9.19 -6.50
N ALA A 196 -3.25 8.92 -7.06
CA ALA A 196 -4.53 9.26 -6.44
C ALA A 196 -5.56 8.16 -6.61
N ALA A 197 -6.43 8.02 -5.60
CA ALA A 197 -7.56 7.10 -5.65
C ALA A 197 -8.77 7.69 -4.91
N ILE A 198 -9.96 7.42 -5.42
CA ILE A 198 -11.23 7.88 -4.85
C ILE A 198 -12.23 6.73 -4.82
N ASN A 199 -12.88 6.56 -3.68
CA ASN A 199 -13.97 5.60 -3.51
C ASN A 199 -15.26 6.36 -3.20
N LEU A 200 -16.22 6.24 -4.10
CA LEU A 200 -17.51 6.90 -4.04
C LEU A 200 -18.60 5.89 -3.73
N GLY A 201 -19.57 6.27 -2.91
CA GLY A 201 -20.75 5.48 -2.62
C GLY A 201 -22.03 6.20 -2.99
N TYR A 202 -22.89 5.55 -3.75
CA TYR A 202 -24.20 6.06 -4.08
C TYR A 202 -25.26 4.97 -3.97
N ARG A 203 -26.17 5.09 -3.01
CA ARG A 203 -27.19 4.07 -2.73
C ARG A 203 -26.57 2.68 -2.51
N LYS A 204 -26.80 1.76 -3.43
CA LYS A 204 -26.33 0.36 -3.42
C LYS A 204 -25.04 0.16 -4.21
N PHE A 205 -24.46 1.24 -4.78
CA PHE A 205 -23.28 1.20 -5.62
C PHE A 205 -22.06 1.79 -4.91
N ASP A 206 -20.93 1.15 -5.09
CA ASP A 206 -19.60 1.61 -4.71
C ASP A 206 -18.72 1.66 -5.94
N ILE A 207 -18.11 2.83 -6.20
CA ILE A 207 -17.26 3.09 -7.35
C ILE A 207 -15.88 3.48 -6.84
N LEU A 208 -14.89 2.69 -7.16
CA LEU A 208 -13.48 3.01 -6.91
C LEU A 208 -12.81 3.37 -8.23
N LEU A 209 -12.14 4.51 -8.27
CA LEU A 209 -11.27 4.94 -9.37
C LEU A 209 -9.88 5.18 -8.81
N PHE A 210 -8.85 4.80 -9.56
CA PHE A 210 -7.46 5.00 -9.14
C PHE A 210 -6.51 5.16 -10.31
N SER A 211 -5.41 5.84 -10.05
CA SER A 211 -4.30 6.01 -10.99
C SER A 211 -2.99 6.08 -10.22
N SER A 212 -1.98 5.39 -10.71
CA SER A 212 -0.64 5.29 -10.13
C SER A 212 0.41 5.49 -11.22
N LEU A 213 1.37 6.33 -10.95
CA LEU A 213 2.59 6.48 -11.74
C LEU A 213 3.79 6.41 -10.80
N LYS A 214 4.62 5.40 -10.97
CA LYS A 214 5.86 5.22 -10.20
C LYS A 214 6.99 4.68 -11.05
N THR A 215 8.20 4.84 -10.57
CA THR A 215 9.38 4.15 -11.09
C THR A 215 9.63 2.90 -10.25
N ILE A 216 10.11 1.85 -10.88
CA ILE A 216 10.49 0.59 -10.26
C ILE A 216 11.87 0.16 -10.76
N ASP A 217 12.53 -0.65 -9.97
CA ASP A 217 13.84 -1.16 -10.30
C ASP A 217 13.75 -2.31 -11.29
N ALA A 218 14.54 -2.24 -12.32
CA ALA A 218 14.52 -3.24 -13.38
C ALA A 218 15.89 -3.45 -14.01
N THR A 219 16.10 -4.63 -14.55
CA THR A 219 17.28 -4.94 -15.36
C THR A 219 16.93 -4.74 -16.82
N GLY A 220 17.43 -3.66 -17.39
CA GLY A 220 17.35 -3.38 -18.82
C GLY A 220 18.38 -4.19 -19.61
N VAL A 221 18.01 -4.57 -20.82
CA VAL A 221 18.91 -5.20 -21.81
C VAL A 221 18.75 -4.44 -23.11
N GLN A 222 19.87 -4.09 -23.74
CA GLN A 222 19.86 -3.55 -25.09
C GLN A 222 20.01 -4.70 -26.09
N ASP A 223 19.09 -4.81 -27.03
CA ASP A 223 19.21 -5.75 -28.13
C ASP A 223 20.03 -5.07 -29.26
N SER A 224 21.28 -5.47 -29.41
CA SER A 224 22.16 -4.96 -30.45
C SER A 224 21.79 -5.44 -31.86
N THR A 225 20.85 -6.37 -31.97
CA THR A 225 20.45 -6.96 -33.25
C THR A 225 19.25 -6.27 -33.90
N VAL A 226 18.45 -5.52 -33.13
CA VAL A 226 17.23 -4.85 -33.60
C VAL A 226 17.23 -3.40 -33.09
N ASP A 227 17.68 -2.46 -33.88
CA ASP A 227 17.57 -0.99 -33.71
C ASP A 227 17.75 -0.45 -32.27
N ASN A 228 18.65 -1.03 -31.47
CA ASN A 228 18.87 -0.66 -30.06
C ASN A 228 17.58 -0.67 -29.19
N LEU A 229 16.63 -1.55 -29.44
CA LEU A 229 15.45 -1.69 -28.62
C LEU A 229 15.86 -2.08 -27.20
N GLU A 230 15.55 -1.20 -26.25
CA GLU A 230 15.70 -1.48 -24.83
C GLU A 230 14.48 -2.26 -24.34
N PHE A 231 14.69 -3.42 -23.76
CA PHE A 231 13.65 -4.18 -23.06
C PHE A 231 14.07 -4.51 -21.63
N VAL A 232 13.13 -4.89 -20.81
CA VAL A 232 13.34 -5.28 -19.43
C VAL A 232 13.28 -6.79 -19.30
N SER A 233 14.37 -7.38 -18.82
CA SER A 233 14.47 -8.83 -18.60
C SER A 233 14.04 -9.28 -17.20
N THR A 234 14.10 -8.39 -16.20
CA THR A 234 13.75 -8.71 -14.80
C THR A 234 13.31 -7.46 -14.07
N ILE A 235 12.21 -7.56 -13.32
CA ILE A 235 11.76 -6.56 -12.34
C ILE A 235 12.37 -6.91 -10.98
N ASN A 236 13.04 -5.96 -10.34
CA ASN A 236 13.67 -6.13 -9.04
C ASN A 236 12.73 -5.60 -7.95
N LEU A 237 12.34 -6.44 -7.02
CA LEU A 237 11.40 -6.09 -5.96
C LEU A 237 12.07 -5.91 -4.59
N SER A 238 13.41 -5.97 -4.53
CA SER A 238 14.15 -5.91 -3.27
C SER A 238 14.26 -4.51 -2.68
N GLY A 239 14.25 -3.47 -3.52
CA GLY A 239 14.45 -2.08 -3.11
C GLY A 239 15.85 -1.77 -2.56
N LEU A 240 16.86 -2.63 -2.80
CA LEU A 240 18.20 -2.45 -2.23
C LEU A 240 19.13 -1.78 -3.24
N HIS A 241 19.84 -0.71 -2.82
CA HIS A 241 20.74 0.10 -3.64
C HIS A 241 22.12 0.26 -2.98
N ARG A 242 22.79 -0.87 -2.71
CA ARG A 242 24.04 -0.97 -1.93
C ARG A 242 25.28 -1.10 -2.80
N THR A 243 25.13 -1.75 -3.96
CA THR A 243 26.23 -2.06 -4.90
C THR A 243 26.03 -1.31 -6.22
N ASN A 244 27.11 -1.23 -7.02
CA ASN A 244 27.04 -0.58 -8.34
C ASN A 244 25.96 -1.23 -9.24
N SER A 245 25.85 -2.55 -9.21
CA SER A 245 24.84 -3.30 -9.97
C SER A 245 23.42 -3.03 -9.49
N GLU A 246 23.17 -2.85 -8.18
CA GLU A 246 21.86 -2.49 -7.61
C GLU A 246 21.52 -1.04 -7.99
N ILE A 247 22.43 -0.10 -7.79
CA ILE A 247 22.27 1.32 -8.11
C ILE A 247 21.98 1.55 -9.61
N SER A 248 22.64 0.80 -10.50
CA SER A 248 22.41 0.94 -11.95
C SER A 248 21.01 0.52 -12.40
N LYS A 249 20.28 -0.25 -11.59
CA LYS A 249 18.91 -0.71 -11.85
C LYS A 249 17.85 0.16 -11.20
N MET A 250 18.28 1.07 -10.33
CA MET A 250 17.41 1.94 -9.56
C MET A 250 16.52 2.77 -10.48
N ASN A 251 15.19 2.75 -10.22
CA ASN A 251 14.21 3.57 -10.91
C ASN A 251 14.27 3.52 -12.46
N SER A 252 14.70 2.39 -13.04
CA SER A 252 14.99 2.27 -14.46
C SER A 252 13.78 1.98 -15.35
N LEU A 253 12.64 1.65 -14.76
CA LEU A 253 11.38 1.36 -15.46
C LEU A 253 10.23 2.19 -14.89
N LYS A 254 9.51 2.90 -15.75
CA LYS A 254 8.29 3.63 -15.35
C LYS A 254 7.08 2.72 -15.52
N GLU A 255 6.28 2.66 -14.47
CA GLU A 255 5.03 1.92 -14.43
C GLU A 255 3.85 2.87 -14.28
N PHE A 256 2.87 2.78 -15.17
CA PHE A 256 1.58 3.43 -15.05
C PHE A 256 0.50 2.38 -14.90
N ILE A 257 -0.30 2.50 -13.83
CA ILE A 257 -1.46 1.65 -13.58
C ILE A 257 -2.67 2.54 -13.33
N SER A 258 -3.78 2.24 -13.98
CA SER A 258 -5.07 2.86 -13.69
C SER A 258 -6.17 1.82 -13.69
N GLY A 259 -7.26 2.10 -12.99
CA GLY A 259 -8.36 1.16 -12.97
C GLY A 259 -9.61 1.70 -12.31
N ALA A 260 -10.67 0.91 -12.48
CA ALA A 260 -11.97 1.18 -11.91
C ALA A 260 -12.59 -0.12 -11.36
N SER A 261 -13.37 0.03 -10.30
CA SER A 261 -14.21 -1.03 -9.76
C SER A 261 -15.61 -0.50 -9.50
N LEU A 262 -16.60 -1.22 -9.96
CA LEU A 262 -18.01 -0.98 -9.69
C LEU A 262 -18.56 -2.15 -8.90
N ASN A 263 -19.02 -1.90 -7.69
CA ASN A 263 -19.63 -2.91 -6.83
C ASN A 263 -21.10 -2.54 -6.56
N TYR A 264 -21.99 -3.49 -6.79
CA TYR A 264 -23.39 -3.44 -6.39
C TYR A 264 -23.61 -4.34 -5.19
N ARG A 265 -24.32 -3.86 -4.17
CA ARG A 265 -24.64 -4.63 -2.98
C ARG A 265 -26.07 -4.36 -2.52
N ASN A 266 -26.81 -5.44 -2.31
CA ASN A 266 -28.07 -5.45 -1.59
C ASN A 266 -28.05 -6.55 -0.50
N ASP A 267 -29.15 -6.80 0.16
CA ASP A 267 -29.25 -7.75 1.30
C ASP A 267 -29.00 -9.21 0.88
N TYR A 268 -29.21 -9.55 -0.41
CA TYR A 268 -29.12 -10.91 -0.95
C TYR A 268 -27.95 -11.11 -1.91
N LEU A 269 -27.45 -10.05 -2.52
CA LEU A 269 -26.53 -10.14 -3.64
C LEU A 269 -25.44 -9.07 -3.55
N LYS A 270 -24.20 -9.50 -3.80
CA LYS A 270 -23.05 -8.63 -4.00
C LYS A 270 -22.38 -9.04 -5.33
N ILE A 271 -22.29 -8.10 -6.27
CA ILE A 271 -21.59 -8.27 -7.55
C ILE A 271 -20.60 -7.15 -7.71
N GLY A 272 -19.38 -7.49 -8.10
CA GLY A 272 -18.33 -6.55 -8.44
C GLY A 272 -17.81 -6.77 -9.86
N VAL A 273 -17.52 -5.69 -10.58
CA VAL A 273 -16.80 -5.71 -11.86
C VAL A 273 -15.62 -4.76 -11.74
N GLN A 274 -14.43 -5.24 -12.15
CA GLN A 274 -13.19 -4.48 -12.02
C GLN A 274 -12.39 -4.54 -13.32
N GLY A 275 -11.90 -3.37 -13.76
CA GLY A 275 -10.99 -3.23 -14.88
C GLY A 275 -9.70 -2.56 -14.44
N VAL A 276 -8.57 -3.10 -14.89
CA VAL A 276 -7.23 -2.57 -14.60
C VAL A 276 -6.45 -2.50 -15.92
N TYR A 277 -5.88 -1.33 -16.18
CA TYR A 277 -4.94 -1.09 -17.25
C TYR A 277 -3.56 -0.80 -16.67
N GLN A 278 -2.55 -1.49 -17.17
CA GLN A 278 -1.14 -1.34 -16.76
C GLN A 278 -0.28 -1.18 -18.00
N THR A 279 0.67 -0.24 -17.94
CA THR A 279 1.64 -0.04 -19.01
C THR A 279 2.99 0.37 -18.45
N TYR A 280 4.03 0.05 -19.20
CA TYR A 280 5.42 0.36 -18.91
C TYR A 280 6.00 1.24 -20.01
N ASP A 281 7.00 2.05 -19.70
CA ASP A 281 7.74 2.84 -20.71
C ASP A 281 8.64 1.99 -21.60
N LYS A 282 9.04 0.79 -21.14
CA LYS A 282 9.83 -0.20 -21.88
C LYS A 282 9.09 -1.54 -21.88
N PRO A 283 9.14 -2.30 -22.99
CA PRO A 283 8.50 -3.61 -23.04
C PRO A 283 9.21 -4.60 -22.10
N LEU A 284 8.41 -5.43 -21.44
CA LEU A 284 8.89 -6.56 -20.67
C LEU A 284 9.16 -7.73 -21.62
N ASN A 285 10.35 -8.29 -21.54
CA ASN A 285 10.72 -9.53 -22.20
C ASN A 285 11.43 -10.42 -21.16
N LEU A 286 10.62 -10.92 -20.23
CA LEU A 286 11.11 -11.69 -19.09
C LEU A 286 11.69 -13.01 -19.54
N THR A 287 12.83 -13.41 -18.95
CA THR A 287 13.41 -14.74 -19.19
C THR A 287 12.43 -15.81 -18.74
N ILE A 288 11.91 -16.58 -19.71
CA ILE A 288 10.91 -17.62 -19.47
C ILE A 288 11.54 -18.80 -18.74
N ARG A 289 10.92 -19.20 -17.64
CA ARG A 289 11.23 -20.41 -16.86
C ARG A 289 9.92 -21.15 -16.54
N PRO A 290 9.92 -22.41 -16.15
CA PRO A 290 8.71 -23.19 -15.88
C PRO A 290 7.74 -22.53 -14.89
N TYR A 291 8.26 -21.78 -13.91
CA TYR A 291 7.44 -21.14 -12.87
C TYR A 291 6.84 -19.78 -13.28
N ASN A 292 7.37 -19.15 -14.36
CA ASN A 292 6.92 -17.83 -14.83
C ASN A 292 6.45 -17.82 -16.28
N GLN A 293 6.22 -18.97 -16.88
CA GLN A 293 5.85 -19.10 -18.31
C GLN A 293 4.55 -18.36 -18.67
N TYR A 294 3.69 -18.09 -17.69
CA TYR A 294 2.43 -17.37 -17.86
C TYR A 294 2.50 -15.92 -17.38
N TYR A 295 3.69 -15.43 -17.01
CA TYR A 295 3.82 -14.03 -16.64
C TYR A 295 3.67 -13.15 -17.88
N PHE A 296 3.16 -11.95 -17.64
CA PHE A 296 2.97 -10.98 -18.70
C PHE A 296 4.32 -10.60 -19.32
N ASN A 297 4.40 -10.68 -20.66
CA ASN A 297 5.44 -10.14 -21.50
C ASN A 297 4.81 -9.13 -22.46
N GLY A 298 5.44 -7.97 -22.64
CA GLY A 298 4.93 -6.89 -23.48
C GLY A 298 4.94 -5.56 -22.74
N GLN A 299 4.31 -4.56 -23.32
CA GLN A 299 4.35 -3.19 -22.82
C GLN A 299 3.07 -2.80 -22.07
N SER A 300 1.92 -3.29 -22.48
CA SER A 300 0.63 -2.90 -21.91
C SER A 300 -0.27 -4.11 -21.70
N LEU A 301 -0.99 -4.12 -20.58
CA LEU A 301 -1.94 -5.16 -20.21
C LEU A 301 -3.26 -4.51 -19.78
N PHE A 302 -4.36 -5.04 -20.30
CA PHE A 302 -5.69 -4.76 -19.75
C PHE A 302 -6.28 -6.05 -19.18
N SER A 303 -6.81 -5.97 -17.98
CA SER A 303 -7.44 -7.09 -17.29
C SER A 303 -8.83 -6.72 -16.79
N LEU A 304 -9.78 -7.64 -16.92
CA LEU A 304 -11.15 -7.52 -16.44
C LEU A 304 -11.49 -8.70 -15.55
N SER A 305 -12.16 -8.44 -14.44
CA SER A 305 -12.66 -9.50 -13.55
C SER A 305 -14.02 -9.15 -12.97
N SER A 306 -14.73 -10.17 -12.50
CA SER A 306 -15.98 -10.03 -11.74
C SER A 306 -15.98 -10.95 -10.52
N ASP A 307 -16.69 -10.56 -9.47
CA ASP A 307 -16.86 -11.31 -8.22
C ASP A 307 -18.28 -11.16 -7.64
#